data_bd4eb980e24994223d1e350f471fe776
#
_entry.id   bd4eb980e24994223d1e350f471fe776
#
_cell.length_a   1.000
_cell.length_b   1.000
_cell.length_c   1.000
_cell.angle_alpha   90.00
_cell.angle_beta   90.00
_cell.angle_gamma   90.00
#
_symmetry.space_group_name_H-M   'P 1'
#
loop_
_entity.id
_entity.type
_entity.pdbx_description
1 polymer ?
#
loop_
_entity_poly.entity_id
_entity_poly.type
_entity_poly.pdbx_seq_one_letter_code
_entity_poly.pdbx_strand_id
1 'polypeptide(L)'
;QGIVTVGAWYLFIMSLDQFFFPVLNLSAFWAQIQAGLSAAERAFALIDADPNVVQTDNRDVPALKGKIHFDNVHFQYVDNEPILSGFNLLVQPGETLALVGHTGAGKSSIAKLVARFYEFQQGRLLFDDHDIRTFDLA
;
A
#
# COMPACT_ATOMS: atom_id res chain seq x y z
N GLN A 1 10.81 67.28 -30.54
CA GLN A 1 10.28 65.98 -30.97
C GLN A 1 11.42 64.97 -30.90
N GLY A 2 11.42 64.11 -29.85
CA GLY A 2 12.45 63.07 -29.69
C GLY A 2 12.27 62.02 -30.76
N ILE A 3 13.16 61.92 -31.70
CA ILE A 3 13.22 60.86 -32.71
C ILE A 3 13.82 59.65 -32.03
N VAL A 4 13.02 58.61 -31.81
CA VAL A 4 13.51 57.34 -31.29
C VAL A 4 14.42 56.71 -32.36
N THR A 5 15.69 56.46 -32.02
CA THR A 5 16.64 55.85 -32.95
C THR A 5 16.33 54.33 -33.12
N VAL A 6 16.70 53.74 -34.26
CA VAL A 6 16.58 52.31 -34.51
C VAL A 6 17.28 51.48 -33.41
N GLY A 7 18.41 51.96 -32.92
CA GLY A 7 19.12 51.31 -31.82
C GLY A 7 18.34 51.30 -30.51
N ALA A 8 17.62 52.40 -30.19
CA ALA A 8 16.79 52.45 -29.00
C ALA A 8 15.60 51.48 -29.11
N TRP A 9 15.00 51.36 -30.26
CA TRP A 9 13.97 50.35 -30.51
C TRP A 9 14.48 48.93 -30.37
N TYR A 10 15.64 48.64 -30.92
CA TYR A 10 16.24 47.30 -30.81
C TYR A 10 16.55 46.97 -29.33
N LEU A 11 17.13 47.87 -28.60
CA LEU A 11 17.40 47.67 -27.15
C LEU A 11 16.10 47.47 -26.35
N PHE A 12 15.04 48.21 -26.71
CA PHE A 12 13.75 48.04 -26.05
C PHE A 12 13.17 46.66 -26.26
N ILE A 13 13.17 46.15 -27.50
CA ILE A 13 12.67 44.79 -27.85
C ILE A 13 13.51 43.74 -27.10
N MET A 14 14.82 43.82 -27.14
CA MET A 14 15.73 42.93 -26.42
C MET A 14 15.50 42.94 -24.92
N SER A 15 15.21 44.10 -24.35
CA SER A 15 14.91 44.23 -22.92
C SER A 15 13.58 43.60 -22.55
N LEU A 16 12.57 43.65 -23.43
CA LEU A 16 11.30 42.98 -23.26
C LEU A 16 11.49 41.47 -23.27
N ASP A 17 12.19 40.92 -24.25
CA ASP A 17 12.47 39.47 -24.32
C ASP A 17 13.21 38.99 -23.07
N GLN A 18 14.21 39.72 -22.65
CA GLN A 18 14.97 39.41 -21.44
C GLN A 18 14.12 39.45 -20.16
N PHE A 19 13.10 40.34 -20.13
CA PHE A 19 12.16 40.43 -19.01
C PHE A 19 11.12 39.31 -19.01
N PHE A 20 10.56 38.98 -20.19
CA PHE A 20 9.54 37.95 -20.28
C PHE A 20 10.06 36.51 -20.13
N PHE A 21 11.33 36.27 -20.49
CA PHE A 21 11.94 34.97 -20.37
C PHE A 21 11.88 34.37 -18.94
N PRO A 22 12.29 35.11 -17.86
CA PRO A 22 12.14 34.61 -16.49
C PRO A 22 10.67 34.41 -16.08
N VAL A 23 9.76 35.25 -16.56
CA VAL A 23 8.32 35.15 -16.24
C VAL A 23 7.72 33.85 -16.78
N LEU A 24 8.05 33.49 -18.02
CA LEU A 24 7.62 32.22 -18.62
C LEU A 24 8.21 30.99 -17.89
N ASN A 25 9.47 31.08 -17.50
CA ASN A 25 10.12 30.03 -16.71
C ASN A 25 9.51 29.85 -15.32
N LEU A 26 8.98 30.92 -14.72
CA LEU A 26 8.32 30.84 -13.41
C LEU A 26 7.10 29.89 -13.44
N SER A 27 6.32 29.90 -14.52
CA SER A 27 5.18 29.01 -14.70
C SER A 27 5.59 27.54 -14.81
N ALA A 28 6.67 27.26 -15.52
CA ALA A 28 7.23 25.90 -15.62
C ALA A 28 7.80 25.43 -14.28
N PHE A 29 8.45 26.32 -13.54
CA PHE A 29 8.98 26.02 -12.22
C PHE A 29 7.88 25.69 -11.21
N TRP A 30 6.74 26.40 -11.28
CA TRP A 30 5.57 26.10 -10.45
C TRP A 30 5.04 24.68 -10.66
N ALA A 31 4.94 24.25 -11.92
CA ALA A 31 4.52 22.88 -12.24
C ALA A 31 5.48 21.81 -11.70
N GLN A 32 6.80 22.09 -11.72
CA GLN A 32 7.82 21.20 -11.13
C GLN A 32 7.70 21.09 -9.61
N ILE A 33 7.43 22.21 -8.93
CA ILE A 33 7.20 22.22 -7.48
C ILE A 33 5.99 21.37 -7.12
N GLN A 34 4.87 21.51 -7.83
CA GLN A 34 3.67 20.71 -7.58
C GLN A 34 3.92 19.23 -7.82
N ALA A 35 4.62 18.86 -8.89
CA ALA A 35 4.99 17.47 -9.15
C ALA A 35 5.89 16.89 -8.04
N GLY A 36 6.85 17.67 -7.57
CA GLY A 36 7.73 17.31 -6.45
C GLY A 36 6.95 17.12 -5.14
N LEU A 37 6.03 18.03 -4.84
CA LEU A 37 5.19 17.95 -3.64
C LEU A 37 4.31 16.71 -3.66
N SER A 38 3.65 16.42 -4.78
CA SER A 38 2.83 15.21 -4.91
C SER A 38 3.64 13.92 -4.83
N ALA A 39 4.90 13.93 -5.27
CA ALA A 39 5.80 12.78 -5.09
C ALA A 39 6.19 12.62 -3.62
N ALA A 40 6.47 13.72 -2.91
CA ALA A 40 6.78 13.72 -1.48
C ALA A 40 5.60 13.23 -0.65
N GLU A 41 4.38 13.69 -0.93
CA GLU A 41 3.15 13.22 -0.26
C GLU A 41 2.99 11.70 -0.35
N ARG A 42 3.21 11.12 -1.54
CA ARG A 42 3.14 9.65 -1.71
C ARG A 42 4.23 8.92 -0.93
N ALA A 43 5.44 9.48 -0.87
CA ALA A 43 6.54 8.89 -0.10
C ALA A 43 6.25 8.95 1.41
N PHE A 44 5.76 10.08 1.92
CA PHE A 44 5.38 10.21 3.32
C PHE A 44 4.17 9.32 3.67
N ALA A 45 3.16 9.25 2.81
CA ALA A 45 2.03 8.35 3.02
C ALA A 45 2.46 6.86 3.13
N LEU A 46 3.52 6.46 2.43
CA LEU A 46 4.07 5.12 2.57
C LEU A 46 4.88 4.95 3.87
N ILE A 47 5.63 5.98 4.27
CA ILE A 47 6.44 5.95 5.51
C ILE A 47 5.52 5.95 6.74
N ASP A 48 4.44 6.72 6.70
CA ASP A 48 3.48 6.89 7.79
C ASP A 48 2.38 5.80 7.77
N ALA A 49 2.41 4.87 6.79
CA ALA A 49 1.43 3.80 6.73
C ALA A 49 1.60 2.84 7.90
N ASP A 50 0.58 2.69 8.70
CA ASP A 50 0.54 1.69 9.76
C ASP A 50 0.50 0.28 9.16
N PRO A 51 1.33 -0.65 9.65
CA PRO A 51 1.30 -2.03 9.18
C PRO A 51 -0.04 -2.69 9.56
N ASN A 52 -0.73 -3.27 8.58
CA ASN A 52 -1.99 -4.00 8.80
C ASN A 52 -1.80 -5.28 9.62
N VAL A 53 -0.57 -5.78 9.69
CA VAL A 53 -0.20 -6.96 10.48
C VAL A 53 0.75 -6.50 11.57
N VAL A 54 0.30 -6.61 12.81
CA VAL A 54 1.09 -6.21 13.98
C VAL A 54 1.66 -7.45 14.64
N GLN A 55 2.98 -7.48 14.80
CA GLN A 55 3.66 -8.55 15.53
C GLN A 55 3.40 -8.37 17.03
N THR A 56 2.78 -9.37 17.65
CA THR A 56 2.43 -9.34 19.08
C THR A 56 3.39 -10.12 19.95
N ASP A 57 4.16 -11.05 19.37
CA ASP A 57 5.13 -11.88 20.07
C ASP A 57 6.30 -12.22 19.11
N ASN A 58 7.46 -12.57 19.64
CA ASN A 58 8.68 -12.89 18.88
C ASN A 58 9.07 -14.35 19.10
N ARG A 59 8.12 -15.26 18.98
CA ARG A 59 8.44 -16.69 19.09
C ARG A 59 9.03 -17.18 17.78
N ASP A 60 10.17 -17.85 17.90
CA ASP A 60 10.73 -18.61 16.79
C ASP A 60 9.69 -19.59 16.24
N VAL A 61 9.56 -19.66 14.92
CA VAL A 61 8.68 -20.62 14.27
C VAL A 61 9.27 -22.02 14.44
N PRO A 62 8.60 -22.94 15.15
CA PRO A 62 9.10 -24.30 15.28
C PRO A 62 9.02 -25.03 13.93
N ALA A 63 9.63 -26.21 13.83
CA ALA A 63 9.46 -27.07 12.68
C ALA A 63 7.97 -27.48 12.56
N LEU A 64 7.25 -26.85 11.63
CA LEU A 64 5.82 -27.05 11.44
C LEU A 64 5.53 -28.42 10.83
N LYS A 65 4.55 -29.14 11.37
CA LYS A 65 4.02 -30.39 10.84
C LYS A 65 3.01 -30.13 9.71
N GLY A 66 2.39 -28.94 9.73
CA GLY A 66 1.50 -28.47 8.69
C GLY A 66 0.00 -28.66 8.99
N LYS A 67 -0.38 -28.77 10.25
CA LYS A 67 -1.80 -28.68 10.64
C LYS A 67 -2.23 -27.23 10.63
N ILE A 68 -3.31 -26.91 9.89
CA ILE A 68 -3.87 -25.55 9.79
C ILE A 68 -5.32 -25.61 10.31
N HIS A 69 -5.65 -24.73 11.24
CA HIS A 69 -6.98 -24.67 11.81
C HIS A 69 -7.51 -23.23 11.86
N PHE A 70 -8.52 -22.94 11.04
CA PHE A 70 -9.34 -21.74 11.14
C PHE A 70 -10.48 -22.02 12.12
N ASP A 71 -10.59 -21.25 13.17
CA ASP A 71 -11.62 -21.37 14.19
C ASP A 71 -12.40 -20.06 14.27
N ASN A 72 -13.61 -20.06 13.74
CA ASN A 72 -14.56 -18.94 13.71
C ASN A 72 -13.95 -17.63 13.18
N VAL A 73 -13.18 -17.71 12.08
CA VAL A 73 -12.44 -16.57 11.53
C VAL A 73 -13.38 -15.62 10.79
N HIS A 74 -13.30 -14.33 11.14
CA HIS A 74 -13.95 -13.23 10.45
C HIS A 74 -12.90 -12.34 9.81
N PHE A 75 -13.06 -12.09 8.50
CA PHE A 75 -12.11 -11.28 7.75
C PHE A 75 -12.80 -10.37 6.74
N GLN A 76 -12.33 -9.13 6.68
CA GLN A 76 -12.71 -8.12 5.71
C GLN A 76 -11.50 -7.26 5.33
N TYR A 77 -11.45 -6.77 4.08
CA TYR A 77 -10.43 -5.81 3.63
C TYR A 77 -10.83 -4.37 3.95
N VAL A 78 -12.13 -4.09 3.89
CA VAL A 78 -12.74 -2.79 4.15
C VAL A 78 -13.89 -2.99 5.13
N ASP A 79 -14.09 -2.02 6.00
CA ASP A 79 -15.17 -2.05 6.98
C ASP A 79 -16.54 -2.25 6.32
N ASN A 80 -17.35 -3.12 6.91
CA ASN A 80 -18.69 -3.51 6.44
C ASN A 80 -18.74 -4.34 5.13
N GLU A 81 -17.60 -4.84 4.63
CA GLU A 81 -17.56 -5.76 3.49
C GLU A 81 -16.95 -7.10 3.90
N PRO A 82 -17.69 -7.98 4.59
CA PRO A 82 -17.16 -9.24 5.08
C PRO A 82 -16.84 -10.20 3.93
N ILE A 83 -15.63 -10.71 3.93
CA ILE A 83 -15.15 -11.76 3.00
C ILE A 83 -15.29 -13.14 3.62
N LEU A 84 -14.93 -13.27 4.90
CA LEU A 84 -15.12 -14.47 5.68
C LEU A 84 -15.96 -14.14 6.91
N SER A 85 -17.00 -14.92 7.19
CA SER A 85 -17.89 -14.73 8.33
C SER A 85 -18.04 -16.05 9.07
N GLY A 86 -17.34 -16.16 10.22
CA GLY A 86 -17.35 -17.38 11.01
C GLY A 86 -16.77 -18.59 10.28
N PHE A 87 -15.70 -18.37 9.50
CA PHE A 87 -15.07 -19.40 8.69
C PHE A 87 -14.35 -20.42 9.55
N ASN A 88 -14.65 -21.71 9.30
CA ASN A 88 -14.05 -22.85 9.97
C ASN A 88 -13.45 -23.80 8.95
N LEU A 89 -12.21 -24.20 9.15
CA LEU A 89 -11.50 -25.16 8.30
C LEU A 89 -10.40 -25.85 9.11
N LEU A 90 -10.33 -27.15 9.01
CA LEU A 90 -9.24 -27.94 9.59
C LEU A 90 -8.55 -28.72 8.47
N VAL A 91 -7.25 -28.50 8.30
CA VAL A 91 -6.39 -29.22 7.36
C VAL A 91 -5.37 -30.01 8.19
N GLN A 92 -5.30 -31.31 7.92
CA GLN A 92 -4.35 -32.20 8.64
C GLN A 92 -2.95 -32.16 8.01
N PRO A 93 -1.89 -32.50 8.77
CA PRO A 93 -0.55 -32.60 8.21
C PRO A 93 -0.52 -33.53 6.99
N GLY A 94 0.09 -33.03 5.88
CA GLY A 94 0.22 -33.79 4.64
C GLY A 94 -1.06 -33.88 3.78
N GLU A 95 -2.15 -33.26 4.22
CA GLU A 95 -3.40 -33.20 3.45
C GLU A 95 -3.27 -32.19 2.29
N THR A 96 -3.84 -32.54 1.14
CA THR A 96 -3.97 -31.63 -0.02
C THR A 96 -5.40 -31.16 -0.11
N LEU A 97 -5.61 -29.85 0.01
CA LEU A 97 -6.90 -29.19 -0.05
C LEU A 97 -7.04 -28.35 -1.31
N ALA A 98 -8.15 -28.51 -2.04
CA ALA A 98 -8.51 -27.67 -3.15
C ALA A 98 -9.62 -26.69 -2.75
N LEU A 99 -9.36 -25.39 -2.84
CA LEU A 99 -10.35 -24.33 -2.63
C LEU A 99 -11.08 -24.04 -3.95
N VAL A 100 -12.37 -24.40 -4.02
CA VAL A 100 -13.21 -24.19 -5.20
C VAL A 100 -14.33 -23.19 -4.89
N GLY A 101 -14.77 -22.46 -5.90
CA GLY A 101 -15.85 -21.47 -5.77
C GLY A 101 -15.75 -20.37 -6.82
N HIS A 102 -16.78 -19.55 -6.93
CA HIS A 102 -16.83 -18.41 -7.87
C HIS A 102 -15.78 -17.33 -7.54
N THR A 103 -15.54 -16.42 -8.47
CA THR A 103 -14.69 -15.25 -8.23
C THR A 103 -15.28 -14.39 -7.10
N GLY A 104 -14.46 -13.96 -6.16
CA GLY A 104 -14.92 -13.23 -4.97
C GLY A 104 -15.29 -14.11 -3.76
N ALA A 105 -15.32 -15.43 -3.87
CA ALA A 105 -15.66 -16.34 -2.75
C ALA A 105 -14.59 -16.44 -1.63
N GLY A 106 -13.62 -15.54 -1.57
CA GLY A 106 -12.62 -15.50 -0.48
C GLY A 106 -11.46 -16.50 -0.59
N LYS A 107 -11.34 -17.30 -1.67
CA LYS A 107 -10.28 -18.31 -1.83
C LYS A 107 -8.86 -17.73 -1.69
N SER A 108 -8.59 -16.65 -2.40
CA SER A 108 -7.29 -15.95 -2.32
C SER A 108 -7.08 -15.29 -0.97
N SER A 109 -8.15 -14.89 -0.29
CA SER A 109 -8.08 -14.29 1.04
C SER A 109 -7.65 -15.33 2.08
N ILE A 110 -8.14 -16.58 1.97
CA ILE A 110 -7.69 -17.67 2.83
C ILE A 110 -6.19 -17.91 2.68
N ALA A 111 -5.68 -17.96 1.43
CA ALA A 111 -4.24 -18.12 1.19
C ALA A 111 -3.42 -16.94 1.75
N LYS A 112 -3.92 -15.71 1.59
CA LYS A 112 -3.26 -14.51 2.13
C LYS A 112 -3.25 -14.47 3.67
N LEU A 113 -4.29 -14.98 4.32
CA LEU A 113 -4.34 -15.11 5.78
C LEU A 113 -3.35 -16.18 6.28
N VAL A 114 -3.25 -17.32 5.57
CA VAL A 114 -2.26 -18.38 5.85
C VAL A 114 -0.82 -17.84 5.73
N ALA A 115 -0.56 -17.02 4.69
CA ALA A 115 0.73 -16.37 4.48
C ALA A 115 0.95 -15.14 5.37
N ARG A 116 -0.02 -14.79 6.20
CA ARG A 116 -0.02 -13.63 7.11
C ARG A 116 0.26 -12.30 6.41
N PHE A 117 -0.25 -12.13 5.17
CA PHE A 117 -0.24 -10.83 4.49
C PHE A 117 -1.31 -9.88 5.01
N TYR A 118 -2.31 -10.40 5.70
CA TYR A 118 -3.40 -9.65 6.33
C TYR A 118 -3.70 -10.24 7.70
N GLU A 119 -4.26 -9.42 8.57
CA GLU A 119 -4.74 -9.86 9.88
C GLU A 119 -6.26 -9.99 9.85
N PHE A 120 -6.79 -11.02 10.50
CA PHE A 120 -8.23 -11.22 10.67
C PHE A 120 -8.74 -10.48 11.90
N GLN A 121 -10.00 -10.02 11.86
CA GLN A 121 -10.58 -9.20 12.92
C GLN A 121 -11.04 -10.03 14.13
N GLN A 122 -11.58 -11.24 13.88
CA GLN A 122 -12.09 -12.13 14.94
C GLN A 122 -11.80 -13.58 14.62
N GLY A 123 -11.78 -14.42 15.66
CA GLY A 123 -11.48 -15.84 15.58
C GLY A 123 -10.03 -16.17 15.84
N ARG A 124 -9.61 -17.34 15.42
CA ARG A 124 -8.23 -17.85 15.58
C ARG A 124 -7.78 -18.57 14.32
N LEU A 125 -6.54 -18.37 13.95
CA LEU A 125 -5.84 -19.16 12.94
C LEU A 125 -4.62 -19.80 13.59
N LEU A 126 -4.63 -21.12 13.64
CA LEU A 126 -3.63 -21.90 14.34
C LEU A 126 -2.80 -22.73 13.37
N PHE A 127 -1.49 -22.73 13.55
CA PHE A 127 -0.56 -23.67 12.94
C PHE A 127 -0.01 -24.59 14.01
N ASP A 128 -0.23 -25.90 13.85
CA ASP A 128 0.15 -26.92 14.81
C ASP A 128 -0.26 -26.53 16.26
N ASP A 129 -1.51 -26.05 16.40
CA ASP A 129 -2.14 -25.58 17.64
C ASP A 129 -1.56 -24.30 18.24
N HIS A 130 -0.67 -23.58 17.52
CA HIS A 130 -0.13 -22.27 17.92
C HIS A 130 -0.79 -21.16 17.10
N ASP A 131 -1.20 -20.07 17.75
CA ASP A 131 -1.80 -18.92 17.06
C ASP A 131 -0.74 -18.27 16.16
N ILE A 132 -1.08 -18.06 14.88
CA ILE A 132 -0.18 -17.49 13.88
C ILE A 132 0.34 -16.11 14.30
N ARG A 133 -0.41 -15.37 15.12
CA ARG A 133 -0.04 -14.04 15.62
C ARG A 133 1.12 -14.04 16.61
N THR A 134 1.46 -15.20 17.16
CA THR A 134 2.56 -15.35 18.11
C THR A 134 3.90 -15.62 17.43
N PHE A 135 3.92 -15.93 16.14
CA PHE A 135 5.15 -16.20 15.40
C PHE A 135 5.86 -14.94 14.96
N ASP A 136 7.19 -14.97 14.96
CA ASP A 136 8.01 -13.92 14.39
C ASP A 136 7.78 -13.83 12.87
N LEU A 137 7.75 -12.59 12.36
CA LEU A 137 7.59 -12.27 10.92
C LEU A 137 8.94 -12.07 10.21
N ALA A 138 10.07 -12.17 10.93
CA ALA A 138 11.42 -11.96 10.38
C ALA A 138 11.86 -13.07 9.42
#